data_6f74f485f94d2eb4ce53cf2df3a64436
#
_entry.id   6f74f485f94d2eb4ce53cf2df3a64436
#
_cell.length_a   1.000
_cell.length_b   1.000
_cell.length_c   1.000
_cell.angle_alpha   90.00
_cell.angle_beta   90.00
_cell.angle_gamma   90.00
#
_symmetry.space_group_name_H-M   'P 1'
#
loop_
_entity.id
_entity.type
_entity.pdbx_description
1 polymer ?
#
loop_
_entity_poly.entity_id
_entity_poly.type
_entity_poly.pdbx_seq_one_letter_code
_entity_poly.pdbx_strand_id
1 'polypeptide(L)'
;MGYQLDKRQFEILDMLVRFNTESPPGRNTDPLQDEIETLLKQLDFSIQREQLYDNDSVIVATLKGHNPKAPKLILNGHVDVASVDDDQYWQYPPFKLTNKDEWLYGRGVSDMKGGMSSLFYVLEQLHQEGQRPEGDVIVQSVVGEEVGEAGTKRACEIGPKGDLALVLDTSENQALGQGGVITGWITVKSKNTIHDGARSQTIHAGGGLFGASAIEKMTKVIQSLNELERHWAVMKKSPGMPPGANTINPAVIEGGRHPASVSYTHLTLPTSDLV
;
A
#
# COMPACT_ATOMS: atom_id res chain seq x y z
N MET A 1 4.90 -3.88 -30.91
CA MET A 1 3.50 -4.35 -30.98
C MET A 1 2.84 -3.96 -29.67
N GLY A 2 1.89 -3.03 -29.69
CA GLY A 2 1.13 -2.68 -28.49
C GLY A 2 0.30 -3.88 -28.05
N TYR A 3 0.40 -4.23 -26.77
CA TYR A 3 -0.43 -5.28 -26.18
C TYR A 3 -1.85 -4.72 -26.04
N GLN A 4 -2.80 -5.28 -26.75
CA GLN A 4 -4.20 -4.89 -26.61
C GLN A 4 -4.87 -5.88 -25.66
N LEU A 5 -5.43 -5.38 -24.55
CA LEU A 5 -6.21 -6.21 -23.64
C LEU A 5 -7.41 -6.82 -24.37
N ASP A 6 -7.70 -8.07 -24.05
CA ASP A 6 -8.98 -8.69 -24.42
C ASP A 6 -10.14 -7.91 -23.81
N LYS A 7 -11.29 -7.89 -24.50
CA LYS A 7 -12.47 -7.18 -24.02
C LYS A 7 -12.88 -7.63 -22.61
N ARG A 8 -12.85 -8.94 -22.36
CA ARG A 8 -13.24 -9.49 -21.07
C ARG A 8 -12.25 -9.11 -19.97
N GLN A 9 -10.95 -9.14 -20.26
CA GLN A 9 -9.94 -8.70 -19.33
C GLN A 9 -10.10 -7.20 -18.98
N PHE A 10 -10.44 -6.38 -19.99
CA PHE A 10 -10.75 -4.97 -19.75
C PHE A 10 -11.97 -4.79 -18.83
N GLU A 11 -13.05 -5.56 -19.05
CA GLU A 11 -14.24 -5.53 -18.20
C GLU A 11 -13.92 -5.92 -16.73
N ILE A 12 -13.07 -6.92 -16.54
CA ILE A 12 -12.61 -7.32 -15.19
C ILE A 12 -11.80 -6.19 -14.56
N LEU A 13 -10.86 -5.59 -15.29
CA LEU A 13 -10.07 -4.48 -14.77
C LEU A 13 -10.94 -3.26 -14.45
N ASP A 14 -11.91 -2.93 -15.29
CA ASP A 14 -12.87 -1.85 -15.02
C ASP A 14 -13.68 -2.11 -13.75
N MET A 15 -14.14 -3.36 -13.58
CA MET A 15 -14.80 -3.79 -12.34
C MET A 15 -13.91 -3.57 -11.11
N LEU A 16 -12.62 -3.93 -11.16
CA LEU A 16 -11.70 -3.76 -10.04
C LEU A 16 -11.40 -2.27 -9.74
N VAL A 17 -11.18 -1.46 -10.79
CA VAL A 17 -10.74 -0.06 -10.65
C VAL A 17 -11.87 0.84 -10.15
N ARG A 18 -13.13 0.59 -10.52
CA ARG A 18 -14.26 1.45 -10.13
C ARG A 18 -14.51 1.55 -8.64
N PHE A 19 -14.00 0.60 -7.85
CA PHE A 19 -14.10 0.66 -6.39
C PHE A 19 -12.96 1.50 -5.81
N ASN A 20 -13.35 2.51 -5.01
CA ASN A 20 -12.39 3.23 -4.18
C ASN A 20 -12.01 2.34 -2.99
N THR A 21 -10.83 1.77 -3.05
CA THR A 21 -10.27 0.88 -2.03
C THR A 21 -8.99 1.45 -1.42
N GLU A 22 -8.92 2.77 -1.30
CA GLU A 22 -7.80 3.44 -0.61
C GLU A 22 -7.64 2.94 0.82
N SER A 23 -6.41 2.62 1.20
CA SER A 23 -6.09 2.19 2.56
C SER A 23 -4.73 2.75 2.99
N PRO A 24 -4.65 3.44 4.11
CA PRO A 24 -5.65 4.35 4.67
C PRO A 24 -5.87 5.59 3.80
N PRO A 25 -6.87 6.46 4.05
CA PRO A 25 -7.69 6.54 5.27
C PRO A 25 -8.94 5.64 5.27
N GLY A 26 -9.34 5.17 4.10
CA GLY A 26 -10.54 4.34 3.97
C GLY A 26 -10.26 2.87 4.31
N ARG A 27 -11.26 2.22 4.89
CA ARG A 27 -11.31 0.78 5.00
C ARG A 27 -12.64 0.39 4.39
N ASN A 28 -12.62 0.08 3.10
CA ASN A 28 -13.83 -0.09 2.30
C ASN A 28 -13.63 -1.07 1.13
N THR A 29 -12.80 -2.09 1.34
CA THR A 29 -12.55 -3.09 0.32
C THR A 29 -13.66 -4.13 0.20
N ASP A 30 -14.49 -4.31 1.23
CA ASP A 30 -15.52 -5.35 1.26
C ASP A 30 -16.47 -5.34 0.05
N PRO A 31 -16.95 -4.19 -0.48
CA PRO A 31 -17.78 -4.19 -1.68
C PRO A 31 -17.07 -4.76 -2.91
N LEU A 32 -15.75 -4.55 -3.04
CA LEU A 32 -14.96 -5.17 -4.10
C LEU A 32 -14.73 -6.66 -3.83
N GLN A 33 -14.48 -7.03 -2.57
CA GLN A 33 -14.36 -8.44 -2.19
C GLN A 33 -15.64 -9.24 -2.45
N ASP A 34 -16.82 -8.62 -2.35
CA ASP A 34 -18.11 -9.25 -2.70
C ASP A 34 -18.18 -9.62 -4.19
N GLU A 35 -17.72 -8.72 -5.06
CA GLU A 35 -17.63 -8.99 -6.52
C GLU A 35 -16.61 -10.10 -6.82
N ILE A 36 -15.44 -10.05 -6.17
CA ILE A 36 -14.39 -11.07 -6.33
C ILE A 36 -14.88 -12.44 -5.83
N GLU A 37 -15.53 -12.47 -4.67
CA GLU A 37 -16.12 -13.70 -4.13
C GLU A 37 -17.15 -14.28 -5.10
N THR A 38 -18.02 -13.44 -5.67
CA THR A 38 -19.02 -13.84 -6.65
C THR A 38 -18.37 -14.44 -7.89
N LEU A 39 -17.35 -13.78 -8.43
CA LEU A 39 -16.60 -14.26 -9.59
C LEU A 39 -15.94 -15.62 -9.30
N LEU A 40 -15.25 -15.75 -8.16
CA LEU A 40 -14.56 -17.00 -7.81
C LEU A 40 -15.53 -18.16 -7.56
N LYS A 41 -16.73 -17.90 -7.00
CA LYS A 41 -17.79 -18.91 -6.87
C LYS A 41 -18.30 -19.42 -8.22
N GLN A 42 -18.41 -18.52 -9.21
CA GLN A 42 -18.78 -18.91 -10.58
C GLN A 42 -17.74 -19.79 -11.26
N LEU A 43 -16.52 -19.76 -10.77
CA LEU A 43 -15.38 -20.58 -11.24
C LEU A 43 -15.16 -21.84 -10.38
N ASP A 44 -16.16 -22.26 -9.62
CA ASP A 44 -16.14 -23.45 -8.75
C ASP A 44 -15.14 -23.39 -7.58
N PHE A 45 -14.67 -22.20 -7.20
CA PHE A 45 -13.82 -22.06 -6.01
C PHE A 45 -14.65 -22.18 -4.72
N SER A 46 -14.14 -22.90 -3.75
CA SER A 46 -14.60 -22.86 -2.37
C SER A 46 -14.02 -21.66 -1.65
N ILE A 47 -14.87 -20.87 -0.99
CA ILE A 47 -14.48 -19.59 -0.41
C ILE A 47 -14.34 -19.71 1.11
N GLN A 48 -13.24 -19.18 1.63
CA GLN A 48 -13.07 -18.83 3.03
C GLN A 48 -12.80 -17.33 3.09
N ARG A 49 -13.71 -16.60 3.75
CA ARG A 49 -13.60 -15.16 3.94
C ARG A 49 -13.52 -14.83 5.41
N GLU A 50 -12.64 -13.93 5.77
CA GLU A 50 -12.48 -13.48 7.14
C GLU A 50 -12.30 -11.96 7.20
N GLN A 51 -13.05 -11.34 8.10
CA GLN A 51 -12.91 -9.91 8.40
C GLN A 51 -11.58 -9.69 9.15
N LEU A 52 -10.70 -8.90 8.58
CA LEU A 52 -9.42 -8.57 9.20
C LEU A 52 -9.48 -7.22 9.91
N TYR A 53 -10.09 -6.23 9.27
CA TYR A 53 -10.37 -4.89 9.81
C TYR A 53 -11.83 -4.54 9.49
N ASP A 54 -12.35 -3.47 10.08
CA ASP A 54 -13.69 -2.98 9.77
C ASP A 54 -13.82 -2.68 8.27
N ASN A 55 -14.76 -3.32 7.58
CA ASN A 55 -15.01 -3.26 6.13
C ASN A 55 -13.84 -3.71 5.23
N ASP A 56 -12.87 -4.44 5.77
CA ASP A 56 -11.76 -5.02 5.03
C ASP A 56 -11.62 -6.50 5.36
N SER A 57 -12.01 -7.35 4.43
CA SER A 57 -11.92 -8.80 4.54
C SER A 57 -10.80 -9.36 3.68
N VAL A 58 -10.27 -10.50 4.13
CA VAL A 58 -9.38 -11.36 3.34
C VAL A 58 -10.17 -12.52 2.78
N ILE A 59 -9.96 -12.85 1.51
CA ILE A 59 -10.52 -14.03 0.85
C ILE A 59 -9.40 -15.01 0.56
N VAL A 60 -9.62 -16.27 0.96
CA VAL A 60 -8.84 -17.42 0.50
C VAL A 60 -9.79 -18.35 -0.23
N ALA A 61 -9.62 -18.47 -1.53
CA ALA A 61 -10.46 -19.30 -2.39
C ALA A 61 -9.67 -20.49 -2.92
N THR A 62 -10.24 -21.68 -2.89
CA THR A 62 -9.55 -22.91 -3.31
C THR A 62 -10.34 -23.64 -4.39
N LEU A 63 -9.70 -23.86 -5.54
CA LEU A 63 -10.14 -24.76 -6.58
C LEU A 63 -9.38 -26.08 -6.43
N LYS A 64 -10.11 -27.18 -6.20
CA LYS A 64 -9.50 -28.49 -6.03
C LYS A 64 -9.00 -29.05 -7.36
N GLY A 65 -7.74 -29.44 -7.36
CA GLY A 65 -7.13 -30.22 -8.45
C GLY A 65 -7.64 -31.65 -8.47
N HIS A 66 -7.41 -32.33 -9.58
CA HIS A 66 -7.78 -33.75 -9.74
C HIS A 66 -6.72 -34.73 -9.19
N ASN A 67 -5.51 -34.25 -8.92
CA ASN A 67 -4.41 -35.03 -8.39
C ASN A 67 -3.94 -34.44 -7.03
N PRO A 68 -4.28 -35.05 -5.89
CA PRO A 68 -3.91 -34.53 -4.58
C PRO A 68 -2.41 -34.57 -4.27
N LYS A 69 -1.60 -35.23 -5.13
CA LYS A 69 -0.14 -35.29 -5.00
C LYS A 69 0.56 -34.22 -5.87
N ALA A 70 -0.16 -33.57 -6.76
CA ALA A 70 0.41 -32.51 -7.59
C ALA A 70 0.70 -31.25 -6.75
N PRO A 71 1.70 -30.45 -7.16
CA PRO A 71 2.02 -29.20 -6.49
C PRO A 71 0.82 -28.25 -6.45
N LYS A 72 0.66 -27.55 -5.32
CA LYS A 72 -0.38 -26.55 -5.10
C LYS A 72 0.16 -25.17 -5.39
N LEU A 73 -0.61 -24.40 -6.14
CA LEU A 73 -0.26 -23.04 -6.55
C LEU A 73 -1.06 -22.02 -5.74
N ILE A 74 -0.37 -21.10 -5.09
CA ILE A 74 -0.96 -19.89 -4.52
C ILE A 74 -0.84 -18.75 -5.54
N LEU A 75 -1.93 -18.04 -5.75
CA LEU A 75 -2.04 -16.82 -6.54
C LEU A 75 -2.46 -15.70 -5.58
N ASN A 76 -1.53 -14.81 -5.25
CA ASN A 76 -1.75 -13.76 -4.25
C ASN A 76 -1.81 -12.39 -4.92
N GLY A 77 -2.71 -11.55 -4.43
CA GLY A 77 -2.81 -10.15 -4.83
C GLY A 77 -3.65 -9.33 -3.88
N HIS A 78 -3.29 -8.04 -3.74
CA HIS A 78 -4.02 -7.10 -2.90
C HIS A 78 -5.04 -6.27 -3.69
N VAL A 79 -6.08 -5.85 -3.01
CA VAL A 79 -7.18 -5.06 -3.58
C VAL A 79 -7.21 -3.62 -3.08
N ASP A 80 -6.50 -3.34 -2.00
CA ASP A 80 -6.29 -1.96 -1.55
C ASP A 80 -5.37 -1.21 -2.50
N VAL A 81 -5.43 0.10 -2.45
CA VAL A 81 -4.63 1.00 -3.29
C VAL A 81 -4.16 2.19 -2.47
N ALA A 82 -3.01 2.75 -2.83
CA ALA A 82 -2.48 3.96 -2.24
C ALA A 82 -3.45 5.13 -2.40
N SER A 83 -3.43 6.06 -1.44
CA SER A 83 -4.32 7.20 -1.41
C SER A 83 -4.24 8.06 -2.69
N VAL A 84 -5.36 8.69 -3.00
CA VAL A 84 -5.48 9.74 -4.02
C VAL A 84 -5.51 11.07 -3.28
N ASP A 85 -4.35 11.69 -3.08
CA ASP A 85 -4.21 12.87 -2.21
C ASP A 85 -5.02 14.08 -2.69
N ASP A 86 -5.10 14.30 -4.00
CA ASP A 86 -5.89 15.39 -4.59
C ASP A 86 -6.30 15.06 -6.02
N ASP A 87 -7.60 14.89 -6.25
CA ASP A 87 -8.19 14.55 -7.55
C ASP A 87 -7.86 15.57 -8.64
N GLN A 88 -7.61 16.83 -8.30
CA GLN A 88 -7.31 17.88 -9.27
C GLN A 88 -6.02 17.64 -10.07
N TYR A 89 -5.08 16.85 -9.53
CA TYR A 89 -3.84 16.51 -10.22
C TYR A 89 -3.95 15.30 -11.16
N TRP A 90 -5.10 14.62 -11.13
CA TRP A 90 -5.33 13.48 -12.01
C TRP A 90 -5.84 13.97 -13.38
N GLN A 91 -5.20 13.51 -14.45
CA GLN A 91 -5.64 13.81 -15.82
C GLN A 91 -6.99 13.14 -16.14
N TYR A 92 -7.25 12.00 -15.54
CA TYR A 92 -8.50 11.24 -15.65
C TYR A 92 -8.96 10.83 -14.24
N PRO A 93 -10.29 10.67 -14.00
CA PRO A 93 -10.78 10.28 -12.69
C PRO A 93 -10.12 8.98 -12.20
N PRO A 94 -9.55 8.94 -10.96
CA PRO A 94 -8.74 7.82 -10.49
C PRO A 94 -9.49 6.50 -10.39
N PHE A 95 -10.78 6.53 -10.03
CA PHE A 95 -11.62 5.33 -9.90
C PHE A 95 -12.53 5.09 -11.12
N LYS A 96 -12.06 5.50 -12.29
CA LYS A 96 -12.69 5.23 -13.58
C LYS A 96 -11.62 4.78 -14.57
N LEU A 97 -11.69 3.52 -14.98
CA LEU A 97 -10.76 3.04 -15.99
C LEU A 97 -10.91 3.83 -17.28
N THR A 98 -9.84 4.48 -17.71
CA THR A 98 -9.81 5.27 -18.95
C THR A 98 -8.78 4.66 -19.89
N ASN A 99 -9.23 4.30 -21.10
CA ASN A 99 -8.35 3.81 -22.17
C ASN A 99 -8.11 4.95 -23.15
N LYS A 100 -6.88 5.40 -23.29
CA LYS A 100 -6.50 6.46 -24.24
C LYS A 100 -5.06 6.30 -24.70
N ASP A 101 -4.87 6.46 -25.99
CA ASP A 101 -3.53 6.46 -26.61
C ASP A 101 -2.70 5.21 -26.26
N GLU A 102 -3.33 4.03 -26.28
CA GLU A 102 -2.74 2.72 -25.92
C GLU A 102 -2.38 2.56 -24.43
N TRP A 103 -2.76 3.51 -23.58
CA TRP A 103 -2.56 3.46 -22.14
C TRP A 103 -3.87 3.32 -21.39
N LEU A 104 -3.78 2.63 -20.25
CA LEU A 104 -4.88 2.51 -19.28
C LEU A 104 -4.56 3.39 -18.07
N TYR A 105 -5.50 4.26 -17.73
CA TYR A 105 -5.39 5.17 -16.61
C TYR A 105 -6.41 4.82 -15.54
N GLY A 106 -5.97 4.85 -14.29
CA GLY A 106 -6.78 4.61 -13.10
C GLY A 106 -5.92 4.25 -11.91
N ARG A 107 -6.36 4.57 -10.70
CA ARG A 107 -5.68 4.15 -9.47
C ARG A 107 -5.74 2.62 -9.33
N GLY A 108 -4.58 2.00 -9.06
CA GLY A 108 -4.48 0.54 -8.96
C GLY A 108 -4.33 -0.20 -10.30
N VAL A 109 -4.37 0.47 -11.46
CA VAL A 109 -4.19 -0.18 -12.77
C VAL A 109 -2.84 -0.89 -12.87
N SER A 110 -1.78 -0.28 -12.36
CA SER A 110 -0.45 -0.88 -12.29
C SER A 110 -0.29 -1.70 -11.01
N ASP A 111 -0.61 -1.12 -9.87
CA ASP A 111 -0.39 -1.66 -8.54
C ASP A 111 -1.73 -1.84 -7.80
N MET A 112 -2.28 -3.08 -7.64
CA MET A 112 -1.93 -4.26 -8.48
C MET A 112 -3.18 -4.86 -9.13
N LYS A 113 -4.26 -4.06 -9.29
CA LYS A 113 -5.53 -4.52 -9.89
C LYS A 113 -5.37 -5.01 -11.34
N GLY A 114 -4.35 -4.51 -12.07
CA GLY A 114 -3.97 -5.00 -13.39
C GLY A 114 -3.52 -6.45 -13.36
N GLY A 115 -2.64 -6.81 -12.43
CA GLY A 115 -2.23 -8.18 -12.19
C GLY A 115 -3.41 -9.06 -11.78
N MET A 116 -4.26 -8.57 -10.86
CA MET A 116 -5.48 -9.27 -10.45
C MET A 116 -6.44 -9.50 -11.62
N SER A 117 -6.60 -8.53 -12.52
CA SER A 117 -7.45 -8.70 -13.71
C SER A 117 -6.93 -9.81 -14.62
N SER A 118 -5.63 -9.89 -14.81
CA SER A 118 -4.99 -10.94 -15.60
C SER A 118 -5.22 -12.32 -14.98
N LEU A 119 -5.09 -12.41 -13.65
CA LEU A 119 -5.38 -13.63 -12.90
C LEU A 119 -6.82 -14.12 -13.15
N PHE A 120 -7.78 -13.25 -12.88
CA PHE A 120 -9.20 -13.63 -13.03
C PHE A 120 -9.54 -13.97 -14.46
N TYR A 121 -9.02 -13.25 -15.45
CA TYR A 121 -9.21 -13.54 -16.86
C TYR A 121 -8.69 -14.93 -17.22
N VAL A 122 -7.48 -15.28 -16.82
CA VAL A 122 -6.90 -16.61 -17.08
C VAL A 122 -7.72 -17.72 -16.42
N LEU A 123 -8.15 -17.52 -15.18
CA LEU A 123 -9.01 -18.50 -14.50
C LEU A 123 -10.36 -18.69 -15.21
N GLU A 124 -10.99 -17.61 -15.70
CA GLU A 124 -12.21 -17.70 -16.50
C GLU A 124 -11.99 -18.47 -17.81
N GLN A 125 -10.88 -18.21 -18.52
CA GLN A 125 -10.57 -18.93 -19.78
C GLN A 125 -10.39 -20.43 -19.54
N LEU A 126 -9.62 -20.80 -18.52
CA LEU A 126 -9.40 -22.22 -18.17
C LEU A 126 -10.73 -22.90 -17.77
N HIS A 127 -11.59 -22.22 -17.02
CA HIS A 127 -12.90 -22.73 -16.66
C HIS A 127 -13.81 -22.94 -17.88
N GLN A 128 -13.87 -21.96 -18.80
CA GLN A 128 -14.65 -22.04 -20.04
C GLN A 128 -14.18 -23.16 -20.96
N GLU A 129 -12.89 -23.44 -21.00
CA GLU A 129 -12.31 -24.56 -21.75
C GLU A 129 -12.48 -25.91 -21.04
N GLY A 130 -13.13 -25.94 -19.87
CA GLY A 130 -13.33 -27.15 -19.07
C GLY A 130 -12.02 -27.73 -18.50
N GLN A 131 -10.96 -26.93 -18.48
CA GLN A 131 -9.68 -27.35 -17.93
C GLN A 131 -9.72 -27.35 -16.41
N ARG A 132 -9.26 -28.48 -15.84
CA ARG A 132 -9.05 -28.57 -14.39
C ARG A 132 -7.57 -28.67 -14.06
N PRO A 133 -7.08 -27.92 -13.05
CA PRO A 133 -5.70 -28.01 -12.63
C PRO A 133 -5.36 -29.40 -12.08
N GLU A 134 -4.12 -29.83 -12.20
CA GLU A 134 -3.67 -31.05 -11.56
C GLU A 134 -3.66 -30.91 -10.03
N GLY A 135 -2.95 -29.90 -9.51
CA GLY A 135 -2.91 -29.56 -8.09
C GLY A 135 -3.94 -28.50 -7.71
N ASP A 136 -4.14 -28.30 -6.42
CA ASP A 136 -5.01 -27.23 -5.94
C ASP A 136 -4.51 -25.85 -6.39
N VAL A 137 -5.41 -24.99 -6.84
CA VAL A 137 -5.16 -23.56 -7.06
C VAL A 137 -5.82 -22.78 -5.93
N ILE A 138 -5.03 -21.93 -5.28
CA ILE A 138 -5.44 -21.16 -4.11
C ILE A 138 -5.31 -19.68 -4.47
N VAL A 139 -6.41 -18.95 -4.56
CA VAL A 139 -6.43 -17.51 -4.75
C VAL A 139 -6.51 -16.83 -3.39
N GLN A 140 -5.61 -15.90 -3.14
CA GLN A 140 -5.61 -15.05 -1.96
C GLN A 140 -5.84 -13.60 -2.40
N SER A 141 -7.05 -13.08 -2.15
CA SER A 141 -7.37 -11.66 -2.32
C SER A 141 -7.23 -10.99 -0.96
N VAL A 142 -6.20 -10.16 -0.83
CA VAL A 142 -5.79 -9.60 0.46
C VAL A 142 -5.95 -8.09 0.52
N VAL A 143 -5.79 -7.54 1.73
CA VAL A 143 -5.94 -6.10 2.05
C VAL A 143 -4.76 -5.61 2.88
N GLY A 144 -4.49 -4.29 2.83
CA GLY A 144 -3.49 -3.65 3.68
C GLY A 144 -2.04 -3.83 3.21
N GLU A 145 -1.81 -4.23 1.96
CA GLU A 145 -0.47 -4.37 1.41
C GLU A 145 0.24 -3.01 1.36
N GLU A 146 -0.41 -1.99 0.83
CA GLU A 146 0.08 -0.62 0.62
C GLU A 146 0.58 0.09 1.90
N VAL A 147 0.24 -0.45 3.05
CA VAL A 147 0.63 0.09 4.37
C VAL A 147 1.35 -0.93 5.24
N GLY A 148 1.76 -2.06 4.67
CA GLY A 148 2.49 -3.11 5.38
C GLY A 148 1.68 -3.82 6.46
N GLU A 149 0.37 -3.95 6.28
CA GLU A 149 -0.53 -4.62 7.22
C GLU A 149 -0.60 -6.15 7.00
N ALA A 150 -1.41 -6.82 7.80
CA ALA A 150 -1.34 -8.26 7.97
C ALA A 150 -2.17 -9.09 6.98
N GLY A 151 -2.67 -8.53 5.86
CA GLY A 151 -3.56 -9.21 4.94
C GLY A 151 -3.03 -10.54 4.40
N THR A 152 -1.86 -10.52 3.76
CA THR A 152 -1.20 -11.72 3.25
C THR A 152 -0.82 -12.68 4.38
N LYS A 153 -0.32 -12.16 5.52
CA LYS A 153 -0.02 -12.99 6.69
C LYS A 153 -1.26 -13.75 7.13
N ARG A 154 -2.41 -13.05 7.22
CA ARG A 154 -3.67 -13.68 7.63
C ARG A 154 -4.15 -14.73 6.63
N ALA A 155 -4.06 -14.45 5.34
CA ALA A 155 -4.37 -15.43 4.30
C ALA A 155 -3.53 -16.71 4.43
N CYS A 156 -2.24 -16.58 4.76
CA CYS A 156 -1.36 -17.72 5.01
C CYS A 156 -1.70 -18.49 6.29
N GLU A 157 -2.25 -17.84 7.31
CA GLU A 157 -2.66 -18.46 8.57
C GLU A 157 -3.95 -19.27 8.44
N ILE A 158 -4.93 -18.74 7.70
CA ILE A 158 -6.25 -19.37 7.56
C ILE A 158 -6.35 -20.33 6.37
N GLY A 159 -5.55 -20.10 5.33
CA GLY A 159 -5.59 -20.86 4.08
C GLY A 159 -4.74 -22.12 4.07
N PRO A 160 -4.92 -22.97 3.07
CA PRO A 160 -4.05 -24.10 2.85
C PRO A 160 -2.67 -23.65 2.39
N LYS A 161 -1.65 -24.43 2.73
CA LYS A 161 -0.28 -24.21 2.24
C LYS A 161 -0.16 -24.58 0.77
N GLY A 162 0.59 -23.79 0.00
CA GLY A 162 0.99 -24.10 -1.36
C GLY A 162 2.47 -24.51 -1.47
N ASP A 163 2.82 -25.12 -2.57
CA ASP A 163 4.20 -25.48 -2.91
C ASP A 163 4.88 -24.39 -3.73
N LEU A 164 4.09 -23.60 -4.45
CA LEU A 164 4.50 -22.46 -5.25
C LEU A 164 3.60 -21.28 -4.95
N ALA A 165 4.15 -20.07 -5.02
CA ALA A 165 3.38 -18.84 -4.93
C ALA A 165 3.76 -17.90 -6.08
N LEU A 166 2.73 -17.32 -6.71
CA LEU A 166 2.84 -16.25 -7.68
C LEU A 166 2.14 -15.02 -7.09
N VAL A 167 2.91 -13.97 -6.86
CA VAL A 167 2.41 -12.65 -6.46
C VAL A 167 2.33 -11.81 -7.71
N LEU A 168 1.16 -11.21 -7.96
CA LEU A 168 0.83 -10.56 -9.24
C LEU A 168 1.07 -9.07 -9.23
N ASP A 169 1.93 -8.64 -8.31
CA ASP A 169 2.30 -7.26 -8.10
C ASP A 169 3.28 -6.73 -9.16
N THR A 170 3.48 -5.39 -9.16
CA THR A 170 4.30 -4.72 -10.14
C THR A 170 5.76 -5.16 -10.06
N SER A 171 6.24 -5.84 -11.09
CA SER A 171 7.64 -6.20 -11.23
C SER A 171 7.98 -6.55 -12.68
N GLU A 172 9.26 -6.71 -12.97
CA GLU A 172 9.73 -7.28 -14.24
C GLU A 172 9.82 -8.81 -14.17
N ASN A 173 8.88 -9.47 -13.48
CA ASN A 173 8.86 -10.92 -13.19
C ASN A 173 10.10 -11.42 -12.41
N GLN A 174 10.71 -10.55 -11.62
CA GLN A 174 11.86 -10.89 -10.78
C GLN A 174 11.77 -10.21 -9.43
N ALA A 175 11.84 -10.96 -8.36
CA ALA A 175 12.10 -10.42 -7.02
C ALA A 175 13.63 -10.53 -6.77
N LEU A 176 14.32 -9.40 -6.77
CA LEU A 176 15.76 -9.36 -6.50
C LEU A 176 16.06 -9.18 -5.02
N GLY A 177 15.11 -8.72 -4.26
CA GLY A 177 15.21 -8.47 -2.83
C GLY A 177 14.01 -7.67 -2.33
N GLN A 178 13.93 -7.49 -1.04
CA GLN A 178 12.91 -6.68 -0.42
C GLN A 178 13.55 -5.70 0.56
N GLY A 179 13.12 -4.43 0.51
CA GLY A 179 13.46 -3.43 1.51
C GLY A 179 12.56 -3.53 2.75
N GLY A 180 13.12 -3.31 3.93
CA GLY A 180 12.34 -3.08 5.13
C GLY A 180 11.92 -1.62 5.24
N VAL A 181 10.72 -1.36 5.76
CA VAL A 181 10.20 -0.02 6.03
C VAL A 181 9.83 0.08 7.51
N ILE A 182 10.31 1.14 8.17
CA ILE A 182 9.90 1.48 9.53
C ILE A 182 9.24 2.86 9.46
N THR A 183 7.99 2.94 9.87
CA THR A 183 7.26 4.20 10.01
C THR A 183 7.14 4.59 11.47
N GLY A 184 7.22 5.87 11.76
CA GLY A 184 7.14 6.35 13.13
C GLY A 184 6.80 7.82 13.23
N TRP A 185 6.50 8.27 14.45
CA TRP A 185 6.15 9.63 14.77
C TRP A 185 7.16 10.25 15.71
N ILE A 186 7.69 11.43 15.35
CA ILE A 186 8.46 12.23 16.27
C ILE A 186 7.61 13.42 16.70
N THR A 187 7.32 13.48 18.00
CA THR A 187 6.55 14.58 18.58
C THR A 187 7.46 15.51 19.36
N VAL A 188 7.50 16.77 18.97
CA VAL A 188 8.17 17.82 19.75
C VAL A 188 7.13 18.68 20.44
N LYS A 189 7.22 18.72 21.78
CA LYS A 189 6.33 19.54 22.62
C LYS A 189 7.12 20.66 23.26
N SER A 190 6.60 21.89 23.20
CA SER A 190 7.10 23.00 24.00
C SER A 190 6.30 23.08 25.30
N LYS A 191 6.99 23.17 26.45
CA LYS A 191 6.33 23.21 27.76
C LYS A 191 5.61 24.52 28.04
N ASN A 192 6.12 25.61 27.49
CA ASN A 192 5.62 26.95 27.76
C ASN A 192 5.21 27.60 26.47
N THR A 193 3.92 27.76 26.29
CA THR A 193 3.33 28.59 25.23
C THR A 193 2.67 29.76 25.90
N ILE A 194 3.19 30.96 25.73
CA ILE A 194 2.58 32.16 26.25
C ILE A 194 2.29 33.08 25.09
N HIS A 195 1.19 33.77 25.18
CA HIS A 195 0.77 34.78 24.24
C HIS A 195 1.34 36.16 24.62
N ASP A 196 1.69 36.89 23.60
CA ASP A 196 2.01 38.32 23.58
C ASP A 196 3.36 38.77 24.10
N GLY A 197 4.00 39.55 23.26
CA GLY A 197 5.14 40.35 23.52
C GLY A 197 6.34 40.19 22.55
N ALA A 198 7.41 40.90 22.81
CA ALA A 198 8.57 40.89 21.96
C ALA A 198 9.35 39.54 22.04
N ARG A 199 9.85 39.06 20.91
CA ARG A 199 10.59 37.78 20.81
C ARG A 199 11.72 37.63 21.82
N SER A 200 12.31 38.74 22.24
CA SER A 200 13.39 38.78 23.24
C SER A 200 12.90 38.72 24.68
N GLN A 201 11.65 39.10 24.95
CA GLN A 201 11.09 39.22 26.29
C GLN A 201 9.90 38.31 26.52
N THR A 202 9.36 37.77 25.49
CA THR A 202 8.16 36.98 25.53
C THR A 202 8.24 35.80 24.61
N ILE A 203 7.62 35.14 24.77
CA ILE A 203 6.96 33.91 24.71
C ILE A 203 6.15 33.79 23.41
N HIS A 204 5.69 34.86 22.89
CA HIS A 204 4.79 34.92 21.79
C HIS A 204 5.43 34.53 20.48
N ALA A 205 6.69 34.77 20.30
CA ALA A 205 7.41 34.43 19.09
C ALA A 205 8.56 33.45 19.35
N GLY A 206 8.44 32.62 20.38
CA GLY A 206 9.50 31.62 20.71
C GLY A 206 10.80 32.25 21.12
N GLY A 207 10.81 33.53 21.47
CA GLY A 207 11.96 34.21 22.02
C GLY A 207 11.90 34.28 23.52
N GLY A 208 13.01 34.55 24.14
CA GLY A 208 13.12 34.76 25.55
C GLY A 208 13.40 33.51 26.37
N LEU A 209 13.54 33.75 27.64
CA LEU A 209 14.00 32.75 28.62
C LEU A 209 12.98 31.65 28.88
N PHE A 210 11.75 31.80 28.46
CA PHE A 210 10.64 30.95 28.89
C PHE A 210 9.83 30.27 27.80
N GLY A 211 10.02 30.63 26.54
CA GLY A 211 9.30 30.03 25.41
C GLY A 211 10.23 29.51 24.32
N ALA A 212 9.97 28.35 23.81
CA ALA A 212 10.68 27.81 22.69
C ALA A 212 9.68 27.27 21.66
N SER A 213 9.82 27.68 20.42
CA SER A 213 8.99 27.20 19.32
C SER A 213 9.24 25.72 19.09
N ALA A 214 8.19 24.92 19.15
CA ALA A 214 8.25 23.51 18.79
C ALA A 214 8.61 23.33 17.30
N ILE A 215 8.20 24.27 16.42
CA ILE A 215 8.56 24.28 15.00
C ILE A 215 10.06 24.48 14.83
N GLU A 216 10.67 25.46 15.52
CA GLU A 216 12.12 25.67 15.45
C GLU A 216 12.92 24.48 15.99
N LYS A 217 12.43 23.82 17.03
CA LYS A 217 13.04 22.58 17.53
C LYS A 217 12.92 21.45 16.52
N MET A 218 11.77 21.32 15.88
CA MET A 218 11.54 20.31 14.87
C MET A 218 12.41 20.50 13.64
N THR A 219 12.66 21.75 13.22
CA THR A 219 13.61 22.03 12.14
C THR A 219 15.00 21.45 12.44
N LYS A 220 15.46 21.53 13.70
CA LYS A 220 16.72 20.93 14.10
C LYS A 220 16.67 19.40 14.07
N VAL A 221 15.54 18.79 14.45
CA VAL A 221 15.34 17.34 14.35
C VAL A 221 15.44 16.92 12.88
N ILE A 222 14.75 17.59 11.97
CA ILE A 222 14.80 17.29 10.52
C ILE A 222 16.24 17.42 9.99
N GLN A 223 16.95 18.47 10.37
CA GLN A 223 18.36 18.65 9.98
C GLN A 223 19.24 17.50 10.47
N SER A 224 19.07 17.07 11.74
CA SER A 224 19.83 15.95 12.29
C SER A 224 19.48 14.62 11.61
N LEU A 225 18.23 14.40 11.21
CA LEU A 225 17.83 13.23 10.42
C LEU A 225 18.48 13.23 9.03
N ASN A 226 18.51 14.37 8.36
CA ASN A 226 19.20 14.51 7.06
C ASN A 226 20.73 14.29 7.18
N GLU A 227 21.34 14.71 8.29
CA GLU A 227 22.75 14.44 8.56
C GLU A 227 22.98 12.94 8.85
N LEU A 228 22.07 12.30 9.60
CA LEU A 228 22.12 10.86 9.87
C LEU A 228 21.97 10.05 8.57
N GLU A 229 21.05 10.42 7.67
CA GLU A 229 20.92 9.79 6.37
C GLU A 229 22.22 9.88 5.54
N ARG A 230 22.84 11.06 5.47
CA ARG A 230 24.14 11.21 4.80
C ARG A 230 25.23 10.35 5.43
N HIS A 231 25.22 10.23 6.76
CA HIS A 231 26.14 9.34 7.45
C HIS A 231 25.87 7.87 7.09
N TRP A 232 24.61 7.46 7.04
CA TRP A 232 24.22 6.10 6.63
C TRP A 232 24.61 5.80 5.18
N ALA A 233 24.46 6.75 4.27
CA ALA A 233 24.85 6.58 2.88
C ALA A 233 26.33 6.16 2.71
N VAL A 234 27.19 6.55 3.67
CA VAL A 234 28.62 6.20 3.67
C VAL A 234 28.89 4.94 4.50
N MET A 235 28.29 4.85 5.68
CA MET A 235 28.67 3.84 6.69
C MET A 235 27.83 2.57 6.64
N LYS A 236 26.58 2.63 6.14
CA LYS A 236 25.72 1.46 6.03
C LYS A 236 25.72 0.89 4.61
N LYS A 237 25.82 -0.42 4.53
CA LYS A 237 25.70 -1.18 3.27
C LYS A 237 24.73 -2.31 3.48
N SER A 238 23.76 -2.42 2.60
CA SER A 238 22.85 -3.55 2.55
C SER A 238 23.25 -4.49 1.40
N PRO A 239 23.35 -5.81 1.62
CA PRO A 239 23.71 -6.76 0.57
C PRO A 239 22.77 -6.64 -0.63
N GLY A 240 23.32 -6.55 -1.84
CA GLY A 240 22.54 -6.45 -3.07
C GLY A 240 21.95 -5.07 -3.38
N MET A 241 22.11 -4.09 -2.49
CA MET A 241 21.60 -2.74 -2.70
C MET A 241 22.74 -1.76 -3.06
N PRO A 242 22.47 -0.71 -3.84
CA PRO A 242 23.47 0.31 -4.13
C PRO A 242 23.85 1.11 -2.89
N PRO A 243 25.02 1.76 -2.87
CA PRO A 243 25.38 2.68 -1.81
C PRO A 243 24.33 3.80 -1.65
N GLY A 244 23.98 4.13 -0.42
CA GLY A 244 22.98 5.17 -0.13
C GLY A 244 21.52 4.69 -0.24
N ALA A 245 21.28 3.38 -0.34
CA ALA A 245 19.93 2.82 -0.38
C ALA A 245 19.17 2.95 0.96
N ASN A 246 19.89 3.12 2.08
CA ASN A 246 19.25 3.38 3.37
C ASN A 246 18.88 4.85 3.48
N THR A 247 17.59 5.16 3.53
CA THR A 247 17.08 6.53 3.51
C THR A 247 16.21 6.84 4.72
N ILE A 248 16.13 8.12 5.06
CA ILE A 248 15.20 8.65 6.07
C ILE A 248 14.36 9.72 5.39
N ASN A 249 13.05 9.48 5.29
CA ASN A 249 12.15 10.40 4.63
C ASN A 249 11.16 11.06 5.62
N PRO A 250 11.33 12.35 5.95
CA PRO A 250 10.29 13.13 6.63
C PRO A 250 9.12 13.39 5.67
N ALA A 251 8.12 12.52 5.65
CA ALA A 251 7.04 12.59 4.66
C ALA A 251 5.92 13.56 5.04
N VAL A 252 5.64 13.73 6.33
CA VAL A 252 4.57 14.60 6.83
C VAL A 252 5.08 15.45 7.97
N ILE A 253 4.72 16.73 7.97
CA ILE A 253 4.95 17.65 9.08
C ILE A 253 3.66 18.39 9.40
N GLU A 254 3.24 18.29 10.64
CA GLU A 254 2.04 18.97 11.12
C GLU A 254 2.37 19.79 12.38
N GLY A 255 1.82 21.00 12.49
CA GLY A 255 2.00 21.79 13.69
C GLY A 255 1.52 23.22 13.61
N GLY A 256 1.32 23.78 14.82
CA GLY A 256 0.79 25.12 14.96
C GLY A 256 -0.75 25.15 14.91
N ARG A 257 -1.33 26.15 15.59
CA ARG A 257 -2.79 26.38 15.57
C ARG A 257 -3.14 27.78 15.15
N HIS A 258 -2.26 28.73 15.41
CA HIS A 258 -2.51 30.13 15.14
C HIS A 258 -1.18 30.86 14.84
N PRO A 259 -1.12 31.70 13.81
CA PRO A 259 0.13 32.34 13.39
C PRO A 259 0.74 33.26 14.46
N ALA A 260 -0.06 33.76 15.39
CA ALA A 260 0.40 34.62 16.48
C ALA A 260 0.74 33.86 17.77
N SER A 261 0.71 32.53 17.79
CA SER A 261 1.06 31.73 18.97
C SER A 261 2.33 30.94 18.79
N VAL A 262 3.09 30.75 19.86
CA VAL A 262 4.22 29.83 19.88
C VAL A 262 3.71 28.41 19.70
N SER A 263 4.15 27.76 18.64
CA SER A 263 3.56 26.52 18.18
C SER A 263 3.82 25.34 19.11
N TYR A 264 2.77 24.67 19.41
CA TYR A 264 2.71 23.35 19.98
C TYR A 264 2.56 22.35 18.83
N THR A 265 3.56 21.50 18.59
CA THR A 265 3.65 20.75 17.33
C THR A 265 3.69 19.26 17.55
N HIS A 266 2.91 18.52 16.75
CA HIS A 266 3.13 17.10 16.49
C HIS A 266 3.79 16.96 15.12
N LEU A 267 4.80 16.12 15.01
CA LEU A 267 5.41 15.76 13.73
C LEU A 267 5.33 14.26 13.53
N THR A 268 4.91 13.87 12.34
CA THR A 268 4.94 12.49 11.88
C THR A 268 6.11 12.31 10.93
N LEU A 269 6.91 11.30 11.14
CA LEU A 269 7.95 10.87 10.23
C LEU A 269 7.77 9.39 9.93
N PRO A 270 7.42 9.00 8.71
CA PRO A 270 7.75 7.68 8.22
C PRO A 270 9.27 7.63 8.00
N THR A 271 9.91 6.64 8.55
CA THR A 271 11.31 6.32 8.27
C THR A 271 11.35 4.99 7.57
N SER A 272 12.00 4.91 6.41
CA SER A 272 12.27 3.65 5.76
C SER A 272 13.68 3.20 6.11
N ASP A 273 13.81 2.09 6.79
CA ASP A 273 15.08 1.39 6.97
C ASP A 273 15.08 0.15 6.07
N LEU A 274 16.03 0.07 5.17
CA LEU A 274 16.34 -1.15 4.46
C LEU A 274 17.19 -2.04 5.38
N VAL A 275 16.65 -3.16 5.79
CA VAL A 275 17.32 -4.17 6.61
C VAL A 275 18.00 -5.19 5.72
#